data_a095f06b81e1bcbe70b1383b15c2c1b5
#
_entry.id   a095f06b81e1bcbe70b1383b15c2c1b5
#
_cell.length_a   1.000
_cell.length_b   1.000
_cell.length_c   1.000
_cell.angle_alpha   90.00
_cell.angle_beta   90.00
_cell.angle_gamma   90.00
#
_symmetry.space_group_name_H-M   'P 1'
#
loop_
_entity.id
_entity.type
_entity.pdbx_description
1 polymer ?
#
loop_
_entity_poly.entity_id
_entity_poly.type
_entity_poly.pdbx_seq_one_letter_code
_entity_poly.pdbx_strand_id
1 'polypeptide(L)' 'MEDPRLTARHLIELDEGYLHDLWLKYWGNGGNAQFLEFDAFVQDLNQQDDFDLRILGWAVEEVLDQAH' A
#
# COMPACT_ATOMS: atom_id res chain seq x y z
N MET A 1 -12.04 10.98 1.29
CA MET A 1 -11.46 9.63 1.37
C MET A 1 -10.28 9.64 2.31
N GLU A 2 -10.17 8.66 3.18
CA GLU A 2 -9.05 8.56 4.07
C GLU A 2 -7.76 8.29 3.29
N ASP A 3 -6.63 8.71 3.85
CA ASP A 3 -5.34 8.43 3.27
C ASP A 3 -5.12 6.91 3.26
N PRO A 4 -4.94 6.29 2.08
CA PRO A 4 -4.77 4.84 2.01
C PRO A 4 -3.54 4.33 2.77
N ARG A 5 -2.57 5.20 3.07
CA ARG A 5 -1.43 4.81 3.87
C ARG A 5 -1.83 4.46 5.30
N LEU A 6 -2.85 5.12 5.83
CA LEU A 6 -3.35 4.82 7.18
C LEU A 6 -3.95 3.43 7.22
N THR A 7 -4.77 3.09 6.23
CA THR A 7 -5.38 1.76 6.15
C THR A 7 -4.31 0.70 5.93
N ALA A 8 -3.33 0.98 5.07
CA ALA A 8 -2.24 0.05 4.81
C ALA A 8 -1.44 -0.23 6.08
N ARG A 9 -1.10 0.81 6.85
CA ARG A 9 -0.37 0.64 8.10
C ARG A 9 -1.16 -0.20 9.09
N HIS A 10 -2.46 0.02 9.16
CA HIS A 10 -3.32 -0.75 10.04
C HIS A 10 -3.31 -2.24 9.69
N LEU A 11 -3.39 -2.56 8.40
CA LEU A 11 -3.32 -3.94 7.94
C LEU A 11 -1.99 -4.59 8.29
N ILE A 12 -0.89 -3.85 8.09
CA ILE A 12 0.45 -4.34 8.39
C ILE A 12 0.63 -4.60 9.89
N GLU A 13 0.02 -3.77 10.73
CA GLU A 13 0.04 -3.99 12.17
C GLU A 13 -0.69 -5.27 12.56
N LEU A 14 -1.75 -5.61 11.83
CA LEU A 14 -2.47 -6.86 12.09
C LEU A 14 -1.66 -8.09 11.67
N ASP A 15 -0.95 -7.99 10.55
CA ASP A 15 -0.14 -9.07 10.02
C ASP A 15 0.90 -8.50 9.06
N GLU A 16 2.18 -8.69 9.36
CA GLU A 16 3.28 -8.19 8.53
C GLU A 16 3.22 -8.70 7.09
N GLY A 17 2.62 -9.85 6.87
CA GLY A 17 2.44 -10.40 5.52
C GLY A 17 1.66 -9.48 4.60
N TYR A 18 0.82 -8.61 5.16
CA TYR A 18 0.09 -7.64 4.35
C TYR A 18 0.99 -6.63 3.64
N LEU A 19 2.16 -6.34 4.19
CA LEU A 19 3.10 -5.43 3.53
C LEU A 19 3.49 -5.97 2.15
N HIS A 20 3.81 -7.25 2.08
CA HIS A 20 4.19 -7.89 0.82
C HIS A 20 3.01 -7.96 -0.14
N ASP A 21 1.84 -8.33 0.36
CA ASP A 21 0.63 -8.41 -0.45
C ASP A 21 0.25 -7.05 -1.03
N LEU A 22 0.31 -6.01 -0.21
CA LEU A 22 0.03 -4.64 -0.64
C LEU A 22 1.02 -4.19 -1.71
N TRP A 23 2.31 -4.48 -1.53
CA TRP A 23 3.32 -4.13 -2.51
C TRP A 23 3.07 -4.81 -3.85
N LEU A 24 2.73 -6.10 -3.85
CA LEU A 24 2.44 -6.84 -5.08
C LEU A 24 1.25 -6.23 -5.82
N LYS A 25 0.19 -5.88 -5.11
CA LYS A 25 -0.97 -5.24 -5.72
C LYS A 25 -0.66 -3.84 -6.22
N TYR A 26 0.11 -3.07 -5.45
CA TYR A 26 0.56 -1.76 -5.85
C TYR A 26 1.39 -1.85 -7.14
N TRP A 27 2.34 -2.76 -7.18
CA TRP A 27 3.18 -2.95 -8.35
C TRP A 27 2.38 -3.44 -9.55
N GLY A 28 1.45 -4.35 -9.34
CA GLY A 28 0.58 -4.87 -10.39
C GLY A 28 -0.37 -3.82 -10.97
N ASN A 29 -0.64 -2.75 -10.24
CA ASN A 29 -1.49 -1.64 -10.71
C ASN A 29 -0.67 -0.49 -11.31
N GLY A 30 0.61 -0.69 -11.55
CA GLY A 30 1.45 0.30 -12.22
C GLY A 30 2.38 1.09 -11.32
N GLY A 31 2.50 0.72 -10.05
CA GLY A 31 3.43 1.37 -9.14
C GLY A 31 4.87 1.07 -9.50
N ASN A 32 5.77 2.02 -9.22
CA ASN A 32 7.19 1.93 -9.59
C ASN A 32 8.13 1.77 -8.41
N ALA A 33 7.63 1.86 -7.18
CA ALA A 33 8.50 1.81 -6.00
C ALA A 33 9.00 0.39 -5.76
N GLN A 34 10.28 0.29 -5.41
CA GLN A 34 10.84 -0.97 -4.93
C GLN A 34 10.23 -1.30 -3.57
N PHE A 35 10.39 -2.56 -3.12
CA PHE A 35 9.77 -3.00 -1.88
C PHE A 35 10.15 -2.11 -0.69
N LEU A 36 11.44 -1.80 -0.53
CA LEU A 36 11.89 -0.96 0.58
C LEU A 36 11.38 0.48 0.47
N GLU A 37 11.30 0.99 -0.75
CA GLU A 37 10.75 2.32 -0.99
C GLU A 37 9.25 2.35 -0.68
N PHE A 38 8.55 1.28 -1.03
CA PHE A 38 7.13 1.16 -0.75
C PHE A 38 6.88 1.12 0.76
N ASP A 39 7.68 0.37 1.50
CA ASP A 39 7.57 0.31 2.95
C ASP A 39 7.73 1.71 3.55
N ALA A 40 8.76 2.46 3.12
CA ALA A 40 8.98 3.82 3.60
C ALA A 40 7.82 4.75 3.22
N PHE A 41 7.25 4.57 2.03
CA PHE A 41 6.10 5.34 1.58
C PHE A 41 4.89 5.10 2.49
N VAL A 42 4.60 3.84 2.80
CA VAL A 42 3.47 3.49 3.66
C VAL A 42 3.68 4.04 5.07
N GLN A 43 4.92 4.06 5.54
CA GLN A 43 5.25 4.60 6.87
C GLN A 43 5.34 6.13 6.88
N ASP A 44 5.02 6.78 5.75
CA ASP A 44 5.02 8.24 5.62
C ASP A 44 6.42 8.85 5.77
N LEU A 45 7.43 8.09 5.43
CA LEU A 45 8.82 8.56 5.48
C LEU A 45 9.25 9.22 4.18
N ASN A 46 8.57 8.90 3.07
CA ASN A 46 8.81 9.50 1.76
C ASN A 46 7.58 10.24 1.30
N GLN A 47 7.79 11.33 0.55
CA GLN A 47 6.70 11.99 -0.13
C GLN A 47 6.47 11.31 -1.48
N GLN A 48 5.23 10.94 -1.74
CA GLN A 48 4.84 10.38 -3.02
C GLN A 48 3.77 11.27 -3.64
N ASP A 49 3.65 11.23 -4.96
CA ASP A 49 2.67 12.02 -5.65
C ASP A 49 1.27 11.39 -5.57
N ASP A 50 0.27 12.13 -6.07
CA ASP A 50 -1.11 11.67 -6.03
C ASP A 50 -1.33 10.38 -6.82
N PHE A 51 -0.51 10.16 -7.84
CA PHE A 51 -0.59 8.94 -8.64
C PHE A 51 -0.29 7.71 -7.77
N ASP A 52 0.79 7.76 -7.00
CA ASP A 52 1.16 6.65 -6.13
C ASP A 52 0.13 6.43 -5.03
N LEU A 53 -0.43 7.49 -4.48
CA LEU A 53 -1.50 7.38 -3.47
C LEU A 53 -2.73 6.71 -4.06
N ARG A 54 -3.07 7.03 -5.30
CA ARG A 54 -4.22 6.42 -5.97
C ARG A 54 -4.00 4.92 -6.19
N ILE A 55 -2.80 4.55 -6.63
CA ILE A 55 -2.48 3.14 -6.85
C ILE A 55 -2.50 2.39 -5.53
N LEU A 56 -1.98 2.99 -4.46
CA LEU A 56 -2.03 2.37 -3.14
C LEU A 56 -3.49 2.15 -2.70
N GLY A 57 -4.37 3.11 -2.98
CA GLY A 57 -5.79 2.96 -2.69
C GLY A 57 -6.38 1.72 -3.35
N TRP A 58 -6.06 1.50 -4.62
CA TRP A 58 -6.51 0.30 -5.34
C TRP A 58 -5.92 -0.96 -4.73
N ALA A 59 -4.64 -0.94 -4.36
CA ALA A 59 -3.99 -2.09 -3.74
C ALA A 59 -4.67 -2.44 -2.42
N VAL A 60 -4.98 -1.45 -1.60
CA VAL A 60 -5.67 -1.65 -0.33
C VAL A 60 -7.04 -2.29 -0.57
N GLU A 61 -7.79 -1.79 -1.53
CA GLU A 61 -9.11 -2.34 -1.85
C GLU A 61 -9.02 -3.81 -2.28
N GLU A 62 -8.05 -4.13 -3.13
CA GLU A 62 -7.86 -5.51 -3.59
C GLU A 62 -7.48 -6.45 -2.46
N VAL A 63 -6.61 -6.00 -1.56
CA VAL A 63 -6.21 -6.83 -0.41
C VAL A 63 -7.39 -7.04 0.52
N LEU A 64 -8.19 -6.01 0.77
CA LEU A 64 -9.37 -6.13 1.62
C LEU A 64 -10.40 -7.10 1.01
N ASP A 65 -10.57 -7.06 -0.30
CA ASP A 65 -11.46 -8.00 -0.99
C ASP A 65 -10.99 -9.44 -0.81
N GLN A 66 -9.70 -9.67 -0.89
CA GLN A 66 -9.14 -11.02 -0.76
C GLN A 66 -9.23 -11.54 0.67
N ALA A 67 -9.34 -10.66 1.65
CA ALA A 67 -9.39 -11.04 3.06
C ALA A 67 -10.78 -11.55 3.51
N HIS A 68 -11.74 -11.48 2.63
CA HIS A 68 -13.11 -11.96 2.94
C HIS A 68 -13.28 -13.44 2.68
#